data_93ba84d53d564f0158c4402f6171490d
#
_entry.id   93ba84d53d564f0158c4402f6171490d
#
_cell.length_a   1.000
_cell.length_b   1.000
_cell.length_c   1.000
_cell.angle_alpha   90.00
_cell.angle_beta   90.00
_cell.angle_gamma   90.00
#
_symmetry.space_group_name_H-M   'P 1'
#
loop_
_entity.id
_entity.type
_entity.pdbx_description
1 polymer ?
#
loop_
_entity_poly.entity_id
_entity_poly.type
_entity_poly.pdbx_seq_one_letter_code
_entity_poly.pdbx_strand_id
1 'polypeptide(L)'
;MTISVIIPTLNEARIIADTLSHTTGLGFDEVIVVDGGSTDQTRTVVDSVVSATRHSAPRTARLLAVPRGRARQMNAGAQASRGDVLVFVHADTLLPLTAKQEIVAALTDNATVGGRFDVQFDRPSMIGQIISTLMNWRSRWSGIATGDHAIFVKRRTFDQLGGFADVPLMEDVDFCRRLKRLGKMAMLPDHVVTSFRRWDAHGPIKTIVLMWVLRFLYWIGVSPHRLAHFYTAVR
;
A
#
# COMPACT_ATOMS: atom_id res chain seq x y z
N MET A 1 -1.41 20.16 7.35
CA MET A 1 -1.88 18.79 7.11
C MET A 1 -0.70 17.88 7.33
N THR A 2 -0.76 17.05 8.36
CA THR A 2 0.26 16.07 8.71
C THR A 2 -0.02 14.73 8.03
N ILE A 3 1.02 14.00 7.60
CA ILE A 3 0.88 12.76 6.84
C ILE A 3 1.65 11.64 7.55
N SER A 4 0.95 10.55 7.87
CA SER A 4 1.55 9.30 8.37
C SER A 4 1.59 8.25 7.26
N VAL A 5 2.78 7.69 7.01
CA VAL A 5 2.97 6.57 6.10
C VAL A 5 2.98 5.27 6.91
N ILE A 6 2.21 4.28 6.45
CA ILE A 6 2.04 2.97 7.09
C ILE A 6 2.54 1.91 6.14
N ILE A 7 3.52 1.11 6.59
CA ILE A 7 4.19 0.09 5.78
C ILE A 7 3.97 -1.29 6.43
N PRO A 8 2.93 -2.05 6.01
CA PRO A 8 2.76 -3.42 6.49
C PRO A 8 3.87 -4.32 5.95
N THR A 9 4.53 -5.09 6.82
CA THR A 9 5.65 -5.95 6.48
C THR A 9 5.47 -7.37 7.01
N LEU A 10 5.95 -8.35 6.23
CA LEU A 10 6.07 -9.75 6.65
C LEU A 10 7.17 -10.43 5.83
N ASN A 11 8.30 -10.77 6.48
CA ASN A 11 9.45 -11.42 5.84
C ASN A 11 9.99 -10.64 4.62
N GLU A 12 10.32 -9.37 4.84
CA GLU A 12 10.82 -8.44 3.81
C GLU A 12 12.23 -7.91 4.13
N ALA A 13 13.06 -8.70 4.85
CA ALA A 13 14.40 -8.28 5.28
C ALA A 13 15.30 -7.77 4.15
N ARG A 14 15.09 -8.27 2.90
CA ARG A 14 15.95 -7.94 1.75
C ARG A 14 15.69 -6.55 1.15
N ILE A 15 14.50 -5.98 1.38
CA ILE A 15 14.06 -4.77 0.67
C ILE A 15 13.56 -3.67 1.59
N ILE A 16 13.16 -4.00 2.81
CA ILE A 16 12.53 -3.02 3.71
C ILE A 16 13.46 -1.87 4.08
N ALA A 17 14.77 -2.09 4.10
CA ALA A 17 15.73 -1.02 4.40
C ALA A 17 15.67 0.10 3.36
N ASP A 18 15.64 -0.25 2.08
CA ASP A 18 15.59 0.72 0.98
C ASP A 18 14.26 1.48 0.99
N THR A 19 13.13 0.77 1.13
CA THR A 19 11.80 1.37 1.18
C THR A 19 11.67 2.31 2.37
N LEU A 20 12.13 1.92 3.56
CA LEU A 20 12.05 2.73 4.76
C LEU A 20 12.97 3.95 4.67
N SER A 21 14.21 3.78 4.23
CA SER A 21 15.17 4.88 4.06
C SER A 21 14.68 5.90 3.03
N HIS A 22 14.18 5.42 1.89
CA HIS A 22 13.58 6.26 0.87
C HIS A 22 12.38 7.05 1.43
N THR A 23 11.44 6.37 2.05
CA THR A 23 10.20 6.99 2.57
C THR A 23 10.49 8.02 3.66
N THR A 24 11.43 7.74 4.55
CA THR A 24 11.85 8.71 5.59
C THR A 24 12.53 9.95 4.99
N GLY A 25 13.26 9.79 3.87
CA GLY A 25 13.88 10.90 3.12
C GLY A 25 12.88 11.85 2.46
N LEU A 26 11.65 11.40 2.16
CA LEU A 26 10.62 12.19 1.46
C LEU A 26 9.94 13.27 2.34
N GLY A 27 10.24 13.30 3.61
CA GLY A 27 9.74 14.38 4.42
C GLY A 27 8.34 14.22 4.99
N PHE A 28 7.80 13.03 5.05
CA PHE A 28 6.56 12.72 5.76
C PHE A 28 6.70 12.98 7.27
N ASP A 29 5.60 13.24 7.95
CA ASP A 29 5.61 13.63 9.35
C ASP A 29 5.80 12.42 10.27
N GLU A 30 5.37 11.23 9.83
CA GLU A 30 5.48 9.98 10.55
C GLU A 30 5.57 8.80 9.58
N VAL A 31 6.42 7.80 9.89
CA VAL A 31 6.51 6.53 9.16
C VAL A 31 6.39 5.39 10.15
N ILE A 32 5.42 4.51 9.96
CA ILE A 32 5.17 3.36 10.85
C ILE A 32 5.32 2.07 10.03
N VAL A 33 6.35 1.30 10.34
CA VAL A 33 6.47 -0.06 9.84
C VAL A 33 5.67 -0.97 10.77
N VAL A 34 4.77 -1.77 10.20
CA VAL A 34 3.92 -2.67 10.98
C VAL A 34 4.25 -4.12 10.62
N ASP A 35 4.98 -4.78 11.51
CA ASP A 35 5.41 -6.17 11.33
C ASP A 35 4.31 -7.16 11.72
N GLY A 36 3.99 -8.07 10.82
CA GLY A 36 2.98 -9.12 10.98
C GLY A 36 3.50 -10.43 11.59
N GLY A 37 4.59 -10.38 12.37
CA GLY A 37 5.23 -11.56 12.94
C GLY A 37 6.26 -12.19 11.99
N SER A 38 7.15 -11.37 11.44
CA SER A 38 8.28 -11.85 10.62
C SER A 38 9.17 -12.82 11.37
N THR A 39 9.61 -13.86 10.67
CA THR A 39 10.52 -14.92 11.17
C THR A 39 11.94 -14.77 10.64
N ASP A 40 12.15 -13.85 9.70
CA ASP A 40 13.45 -13.46 9.16
C ASP A 40 14.03 -12.23 9.92
N GLN A 41 15.06 -11.62 9.36
CA GLN A 41 15.72 -10.44 9.95
C GLN A 41 14.97 -9.11 9.72
N THR A 42 13.72 -9.11 9.22
CA THR A 42 12.96 -7.89 8.91
C THR A 42 12.97 -6.90 10.07
N ARG A 43 12.65 -7.35 11.29
CA ARG A 43 12.57 -6.48 12.46
C ARG A 43 13.92 -5.86 12.83
N THR A 44 14.98 -6.65 12.80
CA THR A 44 16.35 -6.19 13.07
C THR A 44 16.79 -5.12 12.06
N VAL A 45 16.48 -5.33 10.78
CA VAL A 45 16.77 -4.37 9.71
C VAL A 45 16.00 -3.06 9.93
N VAL A 46 14.70 -3.14 10.23
CA VAL A 46 13.88 -1.94 10.50
C VAL A 46 14.41 -1.18 11.70
N ASP A 47 14.73 -1.86 12.83
CA ASP A 47 15.25 -1.22 14.04
C ASP A 47 16.58 -0.51 13.80
N SER A 48 17.46 -1.08 12.96
CA SER A 48 18.72 -0.42 12.60
C SER A 48 18.51 0.85 11.79
N VAL A 49 17.60 0.86 10.79
CA VAL A 49 17.27 2.05 10.00
C VAL A 49 16.60 3.12 10.88
N VAL A 50 15.64 2.71 11.73
CA VAL A 50 14.98 3.63 12.66
C VAL A 50 15.97 4.27 13.63
N SER A 51 16.95 3.50 14.14
CA SER A 51 17.98 4.01 15.04
C SER A 51 18.92 4.99 14.35
N ALA A 52 19.30 4.72 13.12
CA ALA A 52 20.13 5.62 12.31
C ALA A 52 19.43 6.96 12.00
N THR A 53 18.12 6.93 11.76
CA THR A 53 17.33 8.15 11.42
C THR A 53 17.00 9.02 12.62
N ARG A 54 17.07 8.52 13.86
CA ARG A 54 16.78 9.29 15.07
C ARG A 54 17.67 10.52 15.26
N HIS A 55 18.89 10.50 14.73
CA HIS A 55 19.86 11.60 14.87
C HIS A 55 19.77 12.66 13.75
N SER A 56 18.97 12.43 12.72
CA SER A 56 19.02 13.24 11.49
C SER A 56 17.78 14.10 11.21
N ALA A 57 16.65 13.91 11.89
CA ALA A 57 15.45 14.73 11.67
C ALA A 57 14.40 14.54 12.77
N PRO A 58 13.46 15.52 12.93
CA PRO A 58 12.36 15.45 13.91
C PRO A 58 11.28 14.42 13.56
N ARG A 59 11.53 13.50 12.63
CA ARG A 59 10.56 12.57 12.06
C ARG A 59 10.73 11.20 12.65
N THR A 60 9.67 10.69 13.24
CA THR A 60 9.68 9.43 13.97
C THR A 60 9.29 8.28 13.05
N ALA A 61 10.30 7.59 12.49
CA ALA A 61 10.08 6.23 12.04
C ALA A 61 10.00 5.30 13.26
N ARG A 62 9.06 4.36 13.25
CA ARG A 62 8.92 3.38 14.34
C ARG A 62 8.40 2.04 13.85
N LEU A 63 8.74 1.00 14.58
CA LEU A 63 8.27 -0.37 14.37
C LEU A 63 7.11 -0.68 15.32
N LEU A 64 6.05 -1.30 14.79
CA LEU A 64 4.94 -1.84 15.54
C LEU A 64 4.81 -3.33 15.19
N ALA A 65 4.67 -4.19 16.19
CA ALA A 65 4.43 -5.62 15.99
C ALA A 65 2.96 -5.96 16.29
N VAL A 66 2.32 -6.68 15.35
CA VAL A 66 0.92 -7.11 15.46
C VAL A 66 0.76 -8.53 14.91
N PRO A 67 -0.35 -9.21 15.19
CA PRO A 67 -0.64 -10.48 14.55
C PRO A 67 -0.72 -10.36 13.02
N ARG A 68 -0.34 -11.43 12.32
CA ARG A 68 -0.35 -11.53 10.86
C ARG A 68 -1.71 -11.18 10.28
N GLY A 69 -1.70 -10.39 9.20
CA GLY A 69 -2.87 -10.00 8.43
C GLY A 69 -2.69 -8.59 7.89
N ARG A 70 -2.63 -8.42 6.56
CA ARG A 70 -2.35 -7.11 5.94
C ARG A 70 -3.34 -6.04 6.39
N ALA A 71 -4.65 -6.35 6.38
CA ALA A 71 -5.67 -5.43 6.87
C ALA A 71 -5.44 -5.05 8.36
N ARG A 72 -5.13 -6.04 9.21
CA ARG A 72 -4.82 -5.82 10.63
C ARG A 72 -3.61 -4.93 10.82
N GLN A 73 -2.55 -5.18 10.06
CA GLN A 73 -1.33 -4.37 10.10
C GLN A 73 -1.62 -2.92 9.69
N MET A 74 -2.35 -2.70 8.59
CA MET A 74 -2.71 -1.37 8.11
C MET A 74 -3.61 -0.64 9.12
N ASN A 75 -4.61 -1.31 9.68
CA ASN A 75 -5.49 -0.73 10.70
C ASN A 75 -4.74 -0.38 11.98
N ALA A 76 -3.87 -1.27 12.47
CA ALA A 76 -3.06 -1.01 13.67
C ALA A 76 -2.10 0.16 13.45
N GLY A 77 -1.47 0.25 12.27
CA GLY A 77 -0.63 1.39 11.89
C GLY A 77 -1.42 2.69 11.86
N ALA A 78 -2.62 2.68 11.28
CA ALA A 78 -3.52 3.83 11.25
C ALA A 78 -3.92 4.27 12.67
N GLN A 79 -4.30 3.34 13.51
CA GLN A 79 -4.69 3.60 14.89
C GLN A 79 -3.52 4.18 15.73
N ALA A 80 -2.31 3.67 15.51
CA ALA A 80 -1.11 4.14 16.20
C ALA A 80 -0.61 5.50 15.66
N SER A 81 -1.00 5.93 14.46
CA SER A 81 -0.52 7.13 13.79
C SER A 81 -1.27 8.40 14.21
N ARG A 82 -0.66 9.58 13.94
CA ARG A 82 -1.19 10.89 14.33
C ARG A 82 -1.50 11.82 13.15
N GLY A 83 -1.17 11.42 11.92
CA GLY A 83 -1.35 12.26 10.74
C GLY A 83 -2.82 12.49 10.39
N ASP A 84 -3.11 13.66 9.82
CA ASP A 84 -4.41 14.02 9.25
C ASP A 84 -4.73 13.19 8.00
N VAL A 85 -3.68 12.67 7.36
CA VAL A 85 -3.71 11.82 6.18
C VAL A 85 -2.92 10.55 6.44
N LEU A 86 -3.47 9.44 5.99
CA LEU A 86 -2.87 8.12 6.03
C LEU A 86 -2.44 7.71 4.64
N VAL A 87 -1.22 7.21 4.48
CA VAL A 87 -0.70 6.64 3.24
C VAL A 87 -0.28 5.20 3.49
N PHE A 88 -0.82 4.27 2.73
CA PHE A 88 -0.52 2.84 2.86
C PHE A 88 0.41 2.42 1.72
N VAL A 89 1.62 2.01 2.07
CA VAL A 89 2.70 1.68 1.12
C VAL A 89 3.18 0.26 1.37
N HIS A 90 3.32 -0.56 0.32
CA HIS A 90 3.89 -1.89 0.47
C HIS A 90 5.39 -1.83 0.79
N ALA A 91 5.90 -2.87 1.44
CA ALA A 91 7.31 -2.97 1.85
C ALA A 91 8.30 -2.98 0.66
N ASP A 92 7.82 -3.20 -0.55
CA ASP A 92 8.57 -3.26 -1.80
C ASP A 92 8.18 -2.14 -2.80
N THR A 93 7.65 -1.03 -2.27
CA THR A 93 7.14 0.07 -3.10
C THR A 93 7.80 1.38 -2.70
N LEU A 94 8.36 2.09 -3.68
CA LEU A 94 8.97 3.42 -3.51
C LEU A 94 8.00 4.49 -4.00
N LEU A 95 7.75 5.49 -3.17
CA LEU A 95 6.94 6.66 -3.52
C LEU A 95 7.72 7.63 -4.43
N PRO A 96 7.06 8.41 -5.31
CA PRO A 96 7.75 9.47 -6.05
C PRO A 96 8.26 10.57 -5.11
N LEU A 97 9.31 11.28 -5.51
CA LEU A 97 9.89 12.37 -4.71
C LEU A 97 8.90 13.50 -4.42
N THR A 98 7.92 13.68 -5.28
CA THR A 98 6.83 14.66 -5.21
C THR A 98 5.65 14.20 -4.35
N ALA A 99 5.67 12.96 -3.83
CA ALA A 99 4.50 12.31 -3.22
C ALA A 99 3.81 13.16 -2.14
N LYS A 100 4.60 13.77 -1.23
CA LYS A 100 4.02 14.59 -0.15
C LYS A 100 3.28 15.80 -0.71
N GLN A 101 3.90 16.50 -1.65
CA GLN A 101 3.34 17.70 -2.27
C GLN A 101 2.07 17.38 -3.06
N GLU A 102 2.08 16.30 -3.84
CA GLU A 102 0.94 15.89 -4.64
C GLU A 102 -0.25 15.44 -3.79
N ILE A 103 0.00 14.68 -2.71
CA ILE A 103 -1.06 14.30 -1.76
C ILE A 103 -1.70 15.56 -1.15
N VAL A 104 -0.88 16.51 -0.69
CA VAL A 104 -1.39 17.77 -0.11
C VAL A 104 -2.20 18.53 -1.14
N ALA A 105 -1.70 18.72 -2.35
CA ALA A 105 -2.39 19.41 -3.44
C ALA A 105 -3.73 18.76 -3.79
N ALA A 106 -3.75 17.43 -3.92
CA ALA A 106 -4.98 16.68 -4.25
C ALA A 106 -6.06 16.80 -3.15
N LEU A 107 -5.65 16.90 -1.89
CA LEU A 107 -6.57 16.95 -0.75
C LEU A 107 -7.01 18.37 -0.37
N THR A 108 -6.54 19.42 -1.08
CA THR A 108 -7.07 20.80 -0.95
C THR A 108 -8.51 20.90 -1.45
N ASP A 109 -8.89 20.10 -2.47
CA ASP A 109 -10.30 19.93 -2.84
C ASP A 109 -11.04 19.19 -1.72
N ASN A 110 -12.00 19.86 -1.11
CA ASN A 110 -12.81 19.27 -0.03
C ASN A 110 -13.63 18.05 -0.47
N ALA A 111 -13.99 17.95 -1.74
CA ALA A 111 -14.68 16.80 -2.31
C ALA A 111 -13.77 15.56 -2.42
N THR A 112 -12.45 15.74 -2.41
CA THR A 112 -11.49 14.66 -2.47
C THR A 112 -11.26 14.07 -1.08
N VAL A 113 -11.57 12.79 -0.92
CA VAL A 113 -11.49 12.05 0.35
C VAL A 113 -10.23 11.22 0.48
N GLY A 114 -9.57 10.92 -0.64
CA GLY A 114 -8.35 10.14 -0.74
C GLY A 114 -7.94 9.95 -2.19
N GLY A 115 -7.01 9.05 -2.44
CA GLY A 115 -6.53 8.81 -3.81
C GLY A 115 -5.47 7.72 -3.86
N ARG A 116 -4.76 7.69 -4.99
CA ARG A 116 -3.72 6.72 -5.28
C ARG A 116 -2.75 7.26 -6.32
N PHE A 117 -1.59 6.66 -6.42
CA PHE A 117 -0.60 6.91 -7.47
C PHE A 117 -0.74 5.90 -8.62
N ASP A 118 -0.23 6.24 -9.81
CA ASP A 118 0.01 5.26 -10.85
C ASP A 118 1.16 4.33 -10.45
N VAL A 119 1.18 3.12 -11.03
CA VAL A 119 2.19 2.08 -10.73
C VAL A 119 3.15 1.95 -11.90
N GLN A 120 4.43 1.79 -11.57
CA GLN A 120 5.49 1.35 -12.47
C GLN A 120 6.28 0.24 -11.79
N PHE A 121 6.81 -0.71 -12.55
CA PHE A 121 7.68 -1.74 -11.99
C PHE A 121 9.16 -1.32 -12.00
N ASP A 122 9.92 -1.88 -11.04
CA ASP A 122 11.35 -1.62 -10.81
C ASP A 122 12.26 -2.10 -11.96
N ARG A 123 11.72 -2.92 -12.90
CA ARG A 123 12.46 -3.43 -14.05
C ARG A 123 11.91 -2.90 -15.36
N PRO A 124 12.77 -2.40 -16.26
CA PRO A 124 12.38 -2.01 -17.59
C PRO A 124 12.11 -3.26 -18.45
N SER A 125 10.86 -3.73 -18.48
CA SER A 125 10.43 -4.80 -19.37
C SER A 125 9.18 -4.38 -20.12
N MET A 126 9.07 -4.74 -21.38
CA MET A 126 7.88 -4.47 -22.20
C MET A 126 6.62 -5.06 -21.55
N ILE A 127 6.73 -6.29 -21.04
CA ILE A 127 5.62 -6.95 -20.33
C ILE A 127 5.25 -6.18 -19.07
N GLY A 128 6.23 -5.74 -18.27
CA GLY A 128 5.98 -4.93 -17.08
C GLY A 128 5.28 -3.61 -17.39
N GLN A 129 5.69 -2.93 -18.48
CA GLN A 129 5.06 -1.69 -18.94
C GLN A 129 3.59 -1.92 -19.36
N ILE A 130 3.31 -2.98 -20.11
CA ILE A 130 1.94 -3.34 -20.50
C ILE A 130 1.09 -3.62 -19.26
N ILE A 131 1.60 -4.41 -18.31
CA ILE A 131 0.88 -4.77 -17.09
C ILE A 131 0.57 -3.52 -16.26
N SER A 132 1.58 -2.67 -15.99
CA SER A 132 1.38 -1.45 -15.19
C SER A 132 0.41 -0.48 -15.89
N THR A 133 0.51 -0.32 -17.20
CA THR A 133 -0.43 0.48 -17.98
C THR A 133 -1.87 -0.02 -17.84
N LEU A 134 -2.09 -1.33 -17.97
CA LEU A 134 -3.41 -1.94 -17.80
C LEU A 134 -3.92 -1.81 -16.35
N MET A 135 -3.03 -1.94 -15.35
CA MET A 135 -3.37 -1.72 -13.94
C MET A 135 -3.83 -0.27 -13.70
N ASN A 136 -3.09 0.70 -14.21
CA ASN A 136 -3.38 2.11 -14.08
C ASN A 136 -4.68 2.48 -14.80
N TRP A 137 -4.85 2.05 -16.05
CA TRP A 137 -6.08 2.28 -16.82
C TRP A 137 -7.32 1.70 -16.12
N ARG A 138 -7.25 0.43 -15.70
CA ARG A 138 -8.33 -0.21 -14.95
C ARG A 138 -8.66 0.57 -13.66
N SER A 139 -7.63 0.99 -12.91
CA SER A 139 -7.81 1.72 -11.67
C SER A 139 -8.46 3.08 -11.91
N ARG A 140 -8.06 3.81 -12.97
CA ARG A 140 -8.68 5.09 -13.36
C ARG A 140 -10.14 4.92 -13.71
N TRP A 141 -10.48 3.90 -14.51
CA TRP A 141 -11.84 3.64 -14.95
C TRP A 141 -12.76 3.15 -13.82
N SER A 142 -12.29 2.23 -12.98
CA SER A 142 -13.12 1.63 -11.92
C SER A 142 -13.17 2.44 -10.62
N GLY A 143 -12.18 3.33 -10.39
CA GLY A 143 -11.95 3.96 -9.09
C GLY A 143 -11.47 2.96 -8.01
N ILE A 144 -10.93 1.79 -8.41
CA ILE A 144 -10.44 0.76 -7.50
C ILE A 144 -8.93 0.67 -7.61
N ALA A 145 -8.23 1.03 -6.56
CA ALA A 145 -6.81 0.81 -6.40
C ALA A 145 -6.53 -0.53 -5.70
N THR A 146 -5.35 -1.08 -5.95
CA THR A 146 -4.75 -2.16 -5.15
C THR A 146 -3.62 -1.61 -4.30
N GLY A 147 -3.18 -2.36 -3.30
CA GLY A 147 -2.12 -1.90 -2.40
C GLY A 147 -0.84 -1.43 -3.09
N ASP A 148 -0.54 -1.97 -4.28
CA ASP A 148 0.61 -1.54 -5.09
C ASP A 148 0.54 -0.07 -5.56
N HIS A 149 -0.63 0.58 -5.51
CA HIS A 149 -0.84 1.97 -5.93
C HIS A 149 -0.57 3.00 -4.81
N ALA A 150 -0.11 2.61 -3.65
CA ALA A 150 0.05 3.49 -2.48
C ALA A 150 -1.20 4.36 -2.21
N ILE A 151 -2.22 3.73 -1.63
CA ILE A 151 -3.50 4.38 -1.34
C ILE A 151 -3.30 5.42 -0.24
N PHE A 152 -3.81 6.64 -0.43
CA PHE A 152 -3.87 7.65 0.61
C PHE A 152 -5.31 8.08 0.89
N VAL A 153 -5.59 8.48 2.13
CA VAL A 153 -6.95 8.84 2.57
C VAL A 153 -6.92 9.83 3.73
N LYS A 154 -7.88 10.75 3.78
CA LYS A 154 -8.09 11.62 4.94
C LYS A 154 -8.43 10.76 6.17
N ARG A 155 -7.78 10.97 7.31
CA ARG A 155 -8.03 10.21 8.55
C ARG A 155 -9.51 10.16 8.90
N ARG A 156 -10.19 11.30 8.91
CA ARG A 156 -11.63 11.35 9.20
C ARG A 156 -12.46 10.40 8.34
N THR A 157 -12.09 10.26 7.07
CA THR A 157 -12.79 9.37 6.13
C THR A 157 -12.44 7.91 6.40
N PHE A 158 -11.17 7.62 6.74
CA PHE A 158 -10.73 6.28 7.14
C PHE A 158 -11.48 5.80 8.39
N ASP A 159 -11.57 6.66 9.41
CA ASP A 159 -12.26 6.38 10.67
C ASP A 159 -13.78 6.21 10.45
N GLN A 160 -14.40 7.05 9.61
CA GLN A 160 -15.81 6.93 9.21
C GLN A 160 -16.11 5.60 8.52
N LEU A 161 -15.17 5.08 7.73
CA LEU A 161 -15.29 3.77 7.07
C LEU A 161 -15.04 2.59 8.02
N GLY A 162 -14.50 2.81 9.22
CA GLY A 162 -14.07 1.76 10.13
C GLY A 162 -12.80 1.03 9.66
N GLY A 163 -11.98 1.69 8.81
CA GLY A 163 -10.74 1.13 8.29
C GLY A 163 -10.92 0.05 7.22
N PHE A 164 -9.87 -0.76 7.04
CA PHE A 164 -9.88 -1.94 6.17
C PHE A 164 -10.67 -3.08 6.83
N ALA A 165 -11.49 -3.78 6.05
CA ALA A 165 -12.14 -5.01 6.51
C ALA A 165 -11.09 -6.08 6.87
N ASP A 166 -11.27 -6.76 8.00
CA ASP A 166 -10.36 -7.84 8.44
C ASP A 166 -10.58 -9.11 7.62
N VAL A 167 -10.15 -9.07 6.37
CA VAL A 167 -10.24 -10.17 5.41
C VAL A 167 -8.84 -10.53 4.88
N PRO A 168 -8.59 -11.80 4.55
CA PRO A 168 -7.27 -12.26 4.15
C PRO A 168 -6.86 -11.83 2.73
N LEU A 169 -7.82 -11.37 1.91
CA LEU A 169 -7.62 -10.94 0.53
C LEU A 169 -8.72 -9.96 0.12
N MET A 170 -8.44 -9.06 -0.85
CA MET A 170 -9.37 -8.04 -1.39
C MET A 170 -9.73 -6.93 -0.41
N GLU A 171 -8.98 -6.74 0.68
CA GLU A 171 -9.17 -5.67 1.65
C GLU A 171 -9.05 -4.28 1.02
N ASP A 172 -8.14 -4.12 0.06
CA ASP A 172 -7.92 -2.90 -0.71
C ASP A 172 -9.08 -2.60 -1.69
N VAL A 173 -9.56 -3.63 -2.36
CA VAL A 173 -10.71 -3.54 -3.27
C VAL A 173 -11.97 -3.15 -2.50
N ASP A 174 -12.23 -3.81 -1.37
CA ASP A 174 -13.35 -3.48 -0.49
C ASP A 174 -13.26 -2.03 0.01
N PHE A 175 -12.10 -1.65 0.52
CA PHE A 175 -11.85 -0.31 1.03
C PHE A 175 -12.10 0.76 -0.04
N CYS A 176 -11.54 0.60 -1.25
CA CYS A 176 -11.76 1.54 -2.34
C CYS A 176 -13.24 1.61 -2.77
N ARG A 177 -13.97 0.47 -2.76
CA ARG A 177 -15.42 0.46 -3.06
C ARG A 177 -16.23 1.28 -2.06
N ARG A 178 -15.87 1.23 -0.78
CA ARG A 178 -16.50 2.03 0.28
C ARG A 178 -16.07 3.49 0.19
N LEU A 179 -14.77 3.75 -0.01
CA LEU A 179 -14.18 5.08 -0.06
C LEU A 179 -14.79 5.95 -1.17
N LYS A 180 -14.90 5.43 -2.39
CA LYS A 180 -15.46 6.18 -3.54
C LYS A 180 -16.95 6.55 -3.41
N ARG A 181 -17.67 6.01 -2.41
CA ARG A 181 -19.05 6.41 -2.10
C ARG A 181 -19.11 7.65 -1.21
N LEU A 182 -18.02 7.99 -0.54
CA LEU A 182 -17.93 9.14 0.36
C LEU A 182 -17.40 10.41 -0.31
N GLY A 183 -16.78 10.28 -1.48
CA GLY A 183 -16.25 11.43 -2.21
C GLY A 183 -15.35 11.05 -3.38
N LYS A 184 -14.68 12.03 -3.95
CA LYS A 184 -13.75 11.84 -5.07
C LYS A 184 -12.48 11.14 -4.61
N MET A 185 -11.95 10.27 -5.47
CA MET A 185 -10.60 9.71 -5.35
C MET A 185 -9.67 10.38 -6.36
N ALA A 186 -8.59 10.99 -5.88
CA ALA A 186 -7.56 11.54 -6.74
C ALA A 186 -6.75 10.41 -7.40
N MET A 187 -6.50 10.54 -8.70
CA MET A 187 -5.71 9.59 -9.50
C MET A 187 -4.43 10.30 -9.93
N LEU A 188 -3.42 10.27 -9.05
CA LEU A 188 -2.16 10.96 -9.29
C LEU A 188 -1.38 10.27 -10.42
N PRO A 189 -0.88 11.02 -11.40
CA PRO A 189 -0.19 10.47 -12.57
C PRO A 189 1.25 10.06 -12.26
N ASP A 190 1.87 10.61 -11.21
CA ASP A 190 3.20 10.21 -10.79
C ASP A 190 3.20 8.76 -10.34
N HIS A 191 4.32 8.08 -10.59
CA HIS A 191 4.39 6.64 -10.44
C HIS A 191 5.07 6.25 -9.14
N VAL A 192 4.44 5.36 -8.41
CA VAL A 192 5.17 4.53 -7.44
C VAL A 192 5.90 3.42 -8.17
N VAL A 193 7.11 3.10 -7.70
CA VAL A 193 7.91 2.01 -8.26
C VAL A 193 7.77 0.80 -7.34
N THR A 194 7.17 -0.28 -7.83
CA THR A 194 6.95 -1.52 -7.07
C THR A 194 7.71 -2.69 -7.68
N SER A 195 8.02 -3.71 -6.86
CA SER A 195 8.82 -4.83 -7.29
C SER A 195 8.11 -5.76 -8.28
N PHE A 196 8.81 -6.14 -9.34
CA PHE A 196 8.33 -7.14 -10.32
C PHE A 196 8.55 -8.59 -9.88
N ARG A 197 9.19 -8.82 -8.72
CA ARG A 197 9.61 -10.17 -8.22
C ARG A 197 8.50 -11.23 -8.21
N ARG A 198 7.26 -10.83 -7.87
CA ARG A 198 6.11 -11.76 -7.87
C ARG A 198 5.79 -12.27 -9.27
N TRP A 199 5.88 -11.40 -10.25
CA TRP A 199 5.63 -11.71 -11.65
C TRP A 199 6.72 -12.60 -12.22
N ASP A 200 7.99 -12.38 -11.81
CA ASP A 200 9.11 -13.25 -12.16
C ASP A 200 8.93 -14.67 -11.59
N ALA A 201 8.52 -14.78 -10.32
CA ALA A 201 8.43 -16.06 -9.63
C ALA A 201 7.33 -16.97 -10.18
N HIS A 202 6.20 -16.42 -10.59
CA HIS A 202 5.02 -17.21 -11.00
C HIS A 202 4.69 -17.11 -12.49
N GLY A 203 5.40 -16.27 -13.21
CA GLY A 203 5.14 -15.92 -14.60
C GLY A 203 4.02 -14.89 -14.78
N PRO A 204 4.23 -13.90 -15.67
CA PRO A 204 3.30 -12.77 -15.83
C PRO A 204 1.89 -13.19 -16.21
N ILE A 205 1.76 -14.08 -17.21
CA ILE A 205 0.45 -14.50 -17.75
C ILE A 205 -0.37 -15.23 -16.69
N LYS A 206 0.25 -16.18 -15.96
CA LYS A 206 -0.44 -16.92 -14.89
C LYS A 206 -0.92 -15.97 -13.80
N THR A 207 -0.08 -15.00 -13.42
CA THR A 207 -0.41 -14.01 -12.38
C THR A 207 -1.57 -13.12 -12.82
N ILE A 208 -1.59 -12.65 -14.09
CA ILE A 208 -2.70 -11.86 -14.64
C ILE A 208 -4.00 -12.65 -14.57
N VAL A 209 -4.01 -13.86 -15.13
CA VAL A 209 -5.21 -14.71 -15.17
C VAL A 209 -5.72 -14.98 -13.76
N LEU A 210 -4.82 -15.35 -12.84
CA LEU A 210 -5.18 -15.58 -11.43
C LEU A 210 -5.83 -14.33 -10.80
N MET A 211 -5.22 -13.15 -10.97
CA MET A 211 -5.77 -11.91 -10.42
C MET A 211 -7.14 -11.56 -11.01
N TRP A 212 -7.35 -11.80 -12.30
CA TRP A 212 -8.63 -11.57 -12.95
C TRP A 212 -9.70 -12.54 -12.46
N VAL A 213 -9.38 -13.82 -12.35
CA VAL A 213 -10.28 -14.86 -11.83
C VAL A 213 -10.67 -14.52 -10.38
N LEU A 214 -9.71 -14.22 -9.51
CA LEU A 214 -9.98 -13.90 -8.12
C LEU A 214 -10.88 -12.67 -7.98
N ARG A 215 -10.67 -11.63 -8.79
CA ARG A 215 -11.50 -10.42 -8.79
C ARG A 215 -12.90 -10.68 -9.31
N PHE A 216 -13.02 -11.46 -10.38
CA PHE A 216 -14.32 -11.87 -10.92
C PHE A 216 -15.11 -12.68 -9.89
N LEU A 217 -14.47 -13.69 -9.27
CA LEU A 217 -15.09 -14.47 -8.20
C LEU A 217 -15.51 -13.61 -7.00
N TYR A 218 -14.66 -12.64 -6.62
CA TYR A 218 -15.02 -11.67 -5.58
C TYR A 218 -16.22 -10.82 -5.99
N TRP A 219 -16.28 -10.38 -7.25
CA TRP A 219 -17.38 -9.58 -7.78
C TRP A 219 -18.72 -10.32 -7.77
N ILE A 220 -18.74 -11.62 -8.06
CA ILE A 220 -19.95 -12.45 -7.99
C ILE A 220 -20.27 -12.95 -6.55
N GLY A 221 -19.53 -12.47 -5.53
CA GLY A 221 -19.85 -12.69 -4.12
C GLY A 221 -19.15 -13.88 -3.46
N VAL A 222 -18.11 -14.49 -4.08
CA VAL A 222 -17.30 -15.50 -3.40
C VAL A 222 -16.53 -14.86 -2.25
N SER A 223 -16.60 -15.46 -1.07
CA SER A 223 -16.00 -14.88 0.14
C SER A 223 -14.47 -14.76 0.04
N PRO A 224 -13.86 -13.67 0.56
CA PRO A 224 -12.40 -13.48 0.59
C PRO A 224 -11.64 -14.63 1.25
N HIS A 225 -12.23 -15.30 2.23
CA HIS A 225 -11.63 -16.46 2.90
C HIS A 225 -11.47 -17.65 1.94
N ARG A 226 -12.47 -17.95 1.12
CA ARG A 226 -12.36 -18.99 0.09
C ARG A 226 -11.32 -18.60 -0.97
N LEU A 227 -11.32 -17.35 -1.41
CA LEU A 227 -10.36 -16.85 -2.39
C LEU A 227 -8.91 -16.93 -1.90
N ALA A 228 -8.67 -16.71 -0.61
CA ALA A 228 -7.35 -16.79 -0.01
C ALA A 228 -6.75 -18.20 -0.08
N HIS A 229 -7.56 -19.26 0.01
CA HIS A 229 -7.09 -20.64 -0.16
C HIS A 229 -6.54 -20.88 -1.57
N PHE A 230 -7.21 -20.37 -2.62
CA PHE A 230 -6.71 -20.44 -4.00
C PHE A 230 -5.45 -19.60 -4.21
N TYR A 231 -5.37 -18.44 -3.56
CA TYR A 231 -4.23 -17.55 -3.68
C TYR A 231 -2.97 -18.11 -2.99
N THR A 232 -3.10 -18.73 -1.82
CA THR A 232 -1.97 -19.33 -1.09
C THR A 232 -1.43 -20.59 -1.75
N ALA A 233 -2.26 -21.35 -2.45
CA ALA A 233 -1.84 -22.52 -3.20
C ALA A 233 -0.94 -22.17 -4.42
N VAL A 234 -0.94 -20.91 -4.85
CA VAL A 234 -0.17 -20.41 -6.00
C VAL A 234 1.00 -19.51 -5.56
N ARG A 235 1.14 -19.23 -4.27
CA ARG A 235 2.17 -18.38 -3.67
C ARG A 235 3.30 -19.19 -3.05
#